data_535fca51a04b2a4ebf257704ef5300af
#
_entry.id   535fca51a04b2a4ebf257704ef5300af
#
_cell.length_a   1.000
_cell.length_b   1.000
_cell.length_c   1.000
_cell.angle_alpha   90.00
_cell.angle_beta   90.00
_cell.angle_gamma   90.00
#
_symmetry.space_group_name_H-M   'P 1'
#
loop_
_entity.id
_entity.type
_entity.pdbx_description
1 polymer ?
#
loop_
_entity_poly.entity_id
_entity_poly.type
_entity_poly.pdbx_seq_one_letter_code
_entity_poly.pdbx_strand_id
1 'polypeptide(L)'
;TALALYWFCEALSIPVLVYGHSTHDTYCFSADEVVDICSYAEFDSIDGNDAVRIAGMETIGCNRDGAALRYVGERLSKREEEVKILVLISDGKPNGKGYSGEPARKDLLETKHCLEKRGIHLFAAAIGEDRELIENIYQNGFLNISDLETMPVKLTKLLMAYLR
;
A
#
# COMPACT_ATOMS: atom_id res chain seq x y z
N THR A 1 4.08 0.13 11.58
CA THR A 1 4.04 1.21 10.55
C THR A 1 2.61 1.57 10.20
N ALA A 2 1.77 0.64 9.72
CA ALA A 2 0.39 0.93 9.30
C ALA A 2 -0.43 1.63 10.41
N LEU A 3 -0.38 1.12 11.64
CA LEU A 3 -1.08 1.70 12.79
C LEU A 3 -0.63 3.16 13.09
N ALA A 4 0.65 3.45 12.95
CA ALA A 4 1.15 4.81 13.16
C ALA A 4 0.65 5.78 12.05
N LEU A 5 0.58 5.34 10.80
CA LEU A 5 -0.01 6.09 9.71
C LEU A 5 -1.51 6.30 9.91
N TYR A 6 -2.23 5.28 10.35
CA TYR A 6 -3.65 5.36 10.69
C TYR A 6 -3.91 6.42 11.75
N TRP A 7 -3.21 6.36 12.89
CA TRP A 7 -3.36 7.36 13.95
C TRP A 7 -2.97 8.77 13.53
N PHE A 8 -1.97 8.90 12.66
CA PHE A 8 -1.62 10.20 12.08
C PHE A 8 -2.78 10.78 11.26
N CYS A 9 -3.41 9.97 10.41
CA CYS A 9 -4.58 10.40 9.62
C CYS A 9 -5.77 10.75 10.52
N GLU A 10 -6.07 9.91 11.51
CA GLU A 10 -7.14 10.15 12.50
C GLU A 10 -6.94 11.49 13.24
N ALA A 11 -5.72 11.74 13.72
CA ALA A 11 -5.39 12.97 14.44
C ALA A 11 -5.58 14.24 13.60
N LEU A 12 -5.46 14.13 12.27
CA LEU A 12 -5.64 15.23 11.32
C LEU A 12 -7.01 15.23 10.65
N SER A 13 -7.90 14.30 11.03
CA SER A 13 -9.21 14.11 10.39
C SER A 13 -9.11 13.87 8.87
N ILE A 14 -8.07 13.16 8.45
CA ILE A 14 -7.87 12.73 7.06
C ILE A 14 -8.59 11.39 6.87
N PRO A 15 -9.56 11.29 5.93
CA PRO A 15 -10.19 10.01 5.63
C PRO A 15 -9.15 8.96 5.20
N VAL A 16 -9.16 7.81 5.85
CA VAL A 16 -8.16 6.76 5.63
C VAL A 16 -8.82 5.39 5.53
N LEU A 17 -8.33 4.56 4.64
CA LEU A 17 -8.60 3.12 4.62
C LEU A 17 -7.30 2.34 4.73
N VAL A 18 -7.35 1.15 5.31
CA VAL A 18 -6.20 0.26 5.46
C VAL A 18 -6.59 -1.14 5.01
N TYR A 19 -5.88 -1.63 4.01
CA TYR A 19 -6.01 -2.98 3.48
C TYR A 19 -4.70 -3.75 3.61
N GLY A 20 -4.82 -5.01 4.01
CA GLY A 20 -3.76 -5.98 3.82
C GLY A 20 -4.03 -6.84 2.59
N HIS A 21 -3.00 -7.42 2.04
CA HIS A 21 -3.12 -8.38 0.95
C HIS A 21 -2.14 -9.54 1.13
N SER A 22 -2.55 -10.69 0.63
CA SER A 22 -1.74 -11.90 0.58
C SER A 22 -2.16 -12.73 -0.61
N THR A 23 -1.41 -13.78 -0.89
CA THR A 23 -1.83 -14.79 -1.86
C THR A 23 -1.99 -16.12 -1.19
N HIS A 24 -2.94 -16.93 -1.70
CA HIS A 24 -3.00 -18.34 -1.37
C HIS A 24 -3.23 -19.17 -2.63
N ASP A 25 -2.69 -20.39 -2.61
CA ASP A 25 -2.96 -21.37 -3.65
C ASP A 25 -4.36 -21.96 -3.44
N THR A 26 -5.26 -21.73 -4.38
CA THR A 26 -6.50 -22.47 -4.44
C THR A 26 -6.22 -23.89 -4.90
N TYR A 27 -5.95 -24.79 -3.97
CA TYR A 27 -5.65 -26.22 -4.17
C TYR A 27 -4.49 -26.50 -5.13
N CYS A 28 -3.72 -27.51 -4.82
CA CYS A 28 -2.48 -27.93 -5.50
C CYS A 28 -2.60 -28.22 -7.03
N PHE A 29 -3.74 -27.99 -7.66
CA PHE A 29 -4.00 -28.25 -9.07
C PHE A 29 -4.41 -27.02 -9.87
N SER A 30 -4.61 -25.85 -9.25
CA SER A 30 -4.92 -24.62 -9.96
C SER A 30 -3.63 -23.95 -10.45
N ALA A 31 -3.62 -23.53 -11.71
CA ALA A 31 -2.57 -22.68 -12.26
C ALA A 31 -2.65 -21.24 -11.72
N ASP A 32 -3.80 -20.88 -11.15
CA ASP A 32 -4.13 -19.51 -10.75
C ASP A 32 -3.91 -19.31 -9.25
N GLU A 33 -3.17 -18.26 -8.91
CA GLU A 33 -2.98 -17.78 -7.56
C GLU A 33 -4.05 -16.74 -7.24
N VAL A 34 -4.73 -16.91 -6.11
CA VAL A 34 -5.75 -15.97 -5.64
C VAL A 34 -5.11 -14.91 -4.76
N VAL A 35 -5.50 -13.67 -4.97
CA VAL A 35 -5.09 -12.54 -4.12
C VAL A 35 -6.22 -12.21 -3.16
N ASP A 36 -5.98 -12.40 -1.88
CA ASP A 36 -6.88 -12.00 -0.81
C ASP A 36 -6.65 -10.53 -0.46
N ILE A 37 -7.72 -9.79 -0.32
CA ILE A 37 -7.72 -8.40 0.14
C ILE A 37 -8.50 -8.33 1.45
N CYS A 38 -7.82 -8.03 2.54
CA CYS A 38 -8.39 -7.93 3.87
C CYS A 38 -8.58 -6.46 4.26
N SER A 39 -9.82 -6.06 4.59
CA SER A 39 -10.10 -4.72 5.11
C SER A 39 -9.84 -4.66 6.61
N TYR A 40 -8.99 -3.73 7.04
CA TYR A 40 -8.70 -3.45 8.45
C TYR A 40 -9.29 -2.13 8.90
N ALA A 41 -9.39 -1.15 8.01
CA ALA A 41 -10.11 0.10 8.22
C ALA A 41 -10.73 0.57 6.91
N GLU A 42 -11.93 1.13 7.00
CA GLU A 42 -12.66 1.76 5.91
C GLU A 42 -12.79 3.26 6.16
N PHE A 43 -13.11 4.04 5.12
CA PHE A 43 -13.31 5.49 5.25
C PHE A 43 -14.38 5.85 6.30
N ASP A 44 -15.41 5.01 6.40
CA ASP A 44 -16.46 5.13 7.42
C ASP A 44 -16.31 3.92 8.35
N SER A 45 -15.68 4.11 9.51
CA SER A 45 -15.49 3.02 10.47
C SER A 45 -16.82 2.44 10.91
N ILE A 46 -16.95 1.11 10.81
CA ILE A 46 -18.20 0.40 11.11
C ILE A 46 -18.45 0.28 12.63
N ASP A 47 -17.39 0.07 13.40
CA ASP A 47 -17.49 -0.34 14.82
C ASP A 47 -16.47 0.34 15.76
N GLY A 48 -15.66 1.25 15.23
CA GLY A 48 -14.60 1.93 15.99
C GLY A 48 -13.41 1.06 16.41
N ASN A 49 -13.30 -0.18 15.91
CA ASN A 49 -12.22 -1.11 16.26
C ASN A 49 -11.10 -1.18 15.20
N ASP A 50 -11.01 -0.22 14.30
CA ASP A 50 -10.03 -0.21 13.21
C ASP A 50 -8.59 -0.32 13.71
N ALA A 51 -8.22 0.44 14.73
CA ALA A 51 -6.88 0.40 15.32
C ALA A 51 -6.53 -0.99 15.88
N VAL A 52 -7.51 -1.69 16.47
CA VAL A 52 -7.32 -3.04 17.01
C VAL A 52 -7.09 -4.04 15.87
N ARG A 53 -7.89 -3.94 14.79
CA ARG A 53 -7.69 -4.77 13.59
C ARG A 53 -6.33 -4.55 12.95
N ILE A 54 -5.92 -3.29 12.80
CA ILE A 54 -4.60 -2.93 12.24
C ILE A 54 -3.47 -3.44 13.14
N ALA A 55 -3.62 -3.36 14.47
CA ALA A 55 -2.62 -3.88 15.40
C ALA A 55 -2.49 -5.42 15.36
N GLY A 56 -3.58 -6.10 15.00
CA GLY A 56 -3.64 -7.55 14.85
C GLY A 56 -3.26 -8.08 13.46
N MET A 57 -2.71 -7.23 12.57
CA MET A 57 -2.23 -7.68 11.27
C MET A 57 -1.12 -8.72 11.41
N GLU A 58 -1.25 -9.80 10.68
CA GLU A 58 -0.23 -10.85 10.56
C GLU A 58 0.22 -10.99 9.10
N THR A 59 1.46 -11.40 8.92
CA THR A 59 2.00 -11.72 7.59
C THR A 59 1.57 -13.14 7.19
N ILE A 60 0.88 -13.27 6.07
CA ILE A 60 0.36 -14.54 5.57
C ILE A 60 0.70 -14.67 4.08
N GLY A 61 1.21 -15.84 3.67
CA GLY A 61 1.42 -16.19 2.26
C GLY A 61 2.43 -15.32 1.53
N CYS A 62 2.21 -15.18 0.23
CA CYS A 62 3.02 -14.38 -0.69
C CYS A 62 2.32 -13.07 -1.05
N ASN A 63 2.93 -12.25 -1.90
CA ASN A 63 2.36 -10.96 -2.28
C ASN A 63 2.36 -10.73 -3.80
N ARG A 64 1.22 -10.20 -4.28
CA ARG A 64 1.03 -9.64 -5.63
C ARG A 64 0.60 -8.18 -5.51
N ASP A 65 1.55 -7.32 -5.20
CA ASP A 65 1.31 -5.91 -4.87
C ASP A 65 0.52 -5.18 -5.96
N GLY A 66 0.81 -5.43 -7.24
CA GLY A 66 0.12 -4.78 -8.35
C GLY A 66 -1.40 -5.03 -8.37
N ALA A 67 -1.85 -6.24 -8.05
CA ALA A 67 -3.27 -6.57 -7.97
C ALA A 67 -3.96 -5.81 -6.82
N ALA A 68 -3.32 -5.79 -5.65
CA ALA A 68 -3.80 -5.06 -4.48
C ALA A 68 -3.86 -3.55 -4.74
N LEU A 69 -2.80 -2.98 -5.33
CA LEU A 69 -2.74 -1.56 -5.67
C LEU A 69 -3.85 -1.16 -6.66
N ARG A 70 -4.14 -1.98 -7.67
CA ARG A 70 -5.25 -1.72 -8.61
C ARG A 70 -6.60 -1.73 -7.90
N TYR A 71 -6.84 -2.70 -7.02
CA TYR A 71 -8.10 -2.80 -6.27
C TYR A 71 -8.31 -1.58 -5.36
N VAL A 72 -7.31 -1.27 -4.53
CA VAL A 72 -7.40 -0.14 -3.59
C VAL A 72 -7.43 1.19 -4.34
N GLY A 73 -6.65 1.32 -5.41
CA GLY A 73 -6.65 2.50 -6.27
C GLY A 73 -7.99 2.75 -6.96
N GLU A 74 -8.72 1.69 -7.35
CA GLU A 74 -10.08 1.85 -7.87
C GLU A 74 -11.04 2.38 -6.81
N ARG A 75 -10.95 1.90 -5.56
CA ARG A 75 -11.76 2.43 -4.46
C ARG A 75 -11.43 3.91 -4.19
N LEU A 76 -10.15 4.24 -4.14
CA LEU A 76 -9.69 5.61 -3.92
C LEU A 76 -10.08 6.56 -5.07
N SER A 77 -10.11 6.06 -6.32
CA SER A 77 -10.52 6.88 -7.47
C SER A 77 -11.98 7.35 -7.41
N LYS A 78 -12.84 6.64 -6.67
CA LYS A 78 -14.27 7.00 -6.48
C LYS A 78 -14.51 8.07 -5.43
N ARG A 79 -13.45 8.48 -4.71
CA ARG A 79 -13.52 9.54 -3.70
C ARG A 79 -13.56 10.92 -4.38
N GLU A 80 -14.19 11.87 -3.70
CA GLU A 80 -14.35 13.24 -4.21
C GLU A 80 -13.18 14.16 -3.85
N GLU A 81 -12.32 13.73 -2.90
CA GLU A 81 -11.17 14.52 -2.47
C GLU A 81 -10.24 14.82 -3.64
N GLU A 82 -9.75 16.06 -3.71
CA GLU A 82 -8.86 16.53 -4.76
C GLU A 82 -7.49 15.82 -4.69
N VAL A 83 -6.96 15.69 -3.48
CA VAL A 83 -5.67 15.01 -3.24
C VAL A 83 -5.92 13.58 -2.77
N LYS A 84 -5.44 12.62 -3.56
CA LYS A 84 -5.57 11.18 -3.29
C LYS A 84 -4.20 10.55 -3.18
N ILE A 85 -3.90 9.98 -2.02
CA ILE A 85 -2.60 9.36 -1.72
C ILE A 85 -2.81 7.88 -1.41
N LEU A 86 -2.05 7.03 -2.06
CA LEU A 86 -1.96 5.60 -1.81
C LEU A 86 -0.55 5.25 -1.35
N VAL A 87 -0.42 4.58 -0.22
CA VAL A 87 0.88 4.16 0.32
C VAL A 87 0.95 2.63 0.36
N LEU A 88 1.85 2.05 -0.40
CA LEU A 88 2.22 0.64 -0.29
C LEU A 88 3.26 0.48 0.83
N ILE A 89 2.98 -0.39 1.78
CA ILE A 89 3.97 -0.81 2.80
C ILE A 89 4.37 -2.25 2.44
N SER A 90 5.62 -2.46 2.09
CA SER A 90 6.13 -3.75 1.60
C SER A 90 7.49 -4.05 2.21
N ASP A 91 7.84 -5.34 2.32
CA ASP A 91 9.19 -5.80 2.66
C ASP A 91 10.17 -5.72 1.47
N GLY A 92 9.67 -5.40 0.28
CA GLY A 92 10.47 -5.09 -0.90
C GLY A 92 10.44 -6.11 -2.02
N LYS A 93 10.06 -7.37 -1.78
CA LYS A 93 10.08 -8.43 -2.80
C LYS A 93 8.70 -8.98 -3.12
N PRO A 94 8.15 -8.67 -4.32
CA PRO A 94 7.04 -9.45 -4.85
C PRO A 94 7.46 -10.92 -5.00
N ASN A 95 6.68 -11.84 -4.42
CA ASN A 95 7.02 -13.26 -4.38
C ASN A 95 5.86 -14.21 -4.70
N GLY A 96 4.85 -13.73 -5.42
CA GLY A 96 3.76 -14.56 -5.92
C GLY A 96 4.22 -15.53 -7.00
N LYS A 97 3.42 -16.56 -7.27
CA LYS A 97 3.70 -17.56 -8.31
C LYS A 97 3.82 -16.92 -9.69
N GLY A 98 5.01 -17.01 -10.30
CA GLY A 98 5.30 -16.31 -11.56
C GLY A 98 5.28 -14.77 -11.45
N TYR A 99 5.28 -14.24 -10.23
CA TYR A 99 5.25 -12.82 -9.94
C TYR A 99 6.46 -12.41 -9.08
N SER A 100 7.63 -12.43 -9.72
CA SER A 100 8.90 -12.00 -9.13
C SER A 100 9.81 -11.42 -10.21
N GLY A 101 10.86 -10.72 -9.82
CA GLY A 101 11.82 -10.13 -10.75
C GLY A 101 11.19 -9.21 -11.80
N GLU A 102 11.57 -9.36 -13.07
CA GLU A 102 11.14 -8.47 -14.14
C GLU A 102 9.62 -8.48 -14.44
N PRO A 103 8.91 -9.62 -14.42
CA PRO A 103 7.45 -9.63 -14.57
C PRO A 103 6.74 -8.79 -13.49
N ALA A 104 7.13 -8.92 -12.23
CA ALA A 104 6.54 -8.13 -11.16
C ALA A 104 6.91 -6.65 -11.27
N ARG A 105 8.17 -6.35 -11.61
CA ARG A 105 8.63 -4.96 -11.84
C ARG A 105 7.81 -4.27 -12.93
N LYS A 106 7.58 -4.96 -14.05
CA LYS A 106 6.78 -4.41 -15.16
C LYS A 106 5.35 -4.14 -14.73
N ASP A 107 4.69 -5.09 -14.06
CA ASP A 107 3.32 -4.94 -13.57
C ASP A 107 3.20 -3.77 -12.58
N LEU A 108 4.17 -3.61 -11.67
CA LEU A 108 4.18 -2.51 -10.71
C LEU A 108 4.37 -1.14 -11.38
N LEU A 109 5.26 -1.03 -12.37
CA LEU A 109 5.43 0.21 -13.14
C LEU A 109 4.18 0.57 -13.94
N GLU A 110 3.54 -0.39 -14.60
CA GLU A 110 2.28 -0.19 -15.33
C GLU A 110 1.16 0.23 -14.37
N THR A 111 1.06 -0.42 -13.22
CA THR A 111 0.08 -0.10 -12.17
C THR A 111 0.29 1.31 -11.64
N LYS A 112 1.53 1.69 -11.29
CA LYS A 112 1.88 3.04 -10.86
C LYS A 112 1.43 4.09 -11.90
N HIS A 113 1.79 3.89 -13.16
CA HIS A 113 1.43 4.81 -14.23
C HIS A 113 -0.10 4.93 -14.42
N CYS A 114 -0.84 3.82 -14.31
CA CYS A 114 -2.29 3.85 -14.36
C CYS A 114 -2.92 4.64 -13.21
N LEU A 115 -2.38 4.50 -11.99
CA LEU A 115 -2.86 5.22 -10.81
C LEU A 115 -2.57 6.72 -10.90
N GLU A 116 -1.35 7.08 -11.31
CA GLU A 116 -0.95 8.48 -11.54
C GLU A 116 -1.84 9.17 -12.58
N LYS A 117 -2.18 8.50 -13.68
CA LYS A 117 -3.15 9.02 -14.67
C LYS A 117 -4.56 9.27 -14.11
N ARG A 118 -4.92 8.59 -13.02
CA ARG A 118 -6.19 8.80 -12.30
C ARG A 118 -6.10 9.86 -11.20
N GLY A 119 -4.97 10.58 -11.11
CA GLY A 119 -4.73 11.58 -10.08
C GLY A 119 -4.44 11.01 -8.70
N ILE A 120 -3.98 9.74 -8.63
CA ILE A 120 -3.61 9.10 -7.37
C ILE A 120 -2.08 9.14 -7.23
N HIS A 121 -1.61 9.77 -6.17
CA HIS A 121 -0.18 9.83 -5.82
C HIS A 121 0.22 8.53 -5.11
N LEU A 122 0.99 7.69 -5.79
CA LEU A 122 1.44 6.41 -5.26
C LEU A 122 2.82 6.53 -4.62
N PHE A 123 2.89 6.17 -3.35
CA PHE A 123 4.13 6.06 -2.59
C PHE A 123 4.36 4.62 -2.14
N ALA A 124 5.62 4.23 -2.03
CA ALA A 124 5.99 2.95 -1.48
C ALA A 124 6.95 3.12 -0.32
N ALA A 125 6.63 2.49 0.78
CA ALA A 125 7.40 2.46 2.01
C ALA A 125 7.97 1.05 2.20
N ALA A 126 9.29 0.91 2.03
CA ALA A 126 9.96 -0.38 2.18
C ALA A 126 10.52 -0.56 3.60
N ILE A 127 10.30 -1.77 4.14
CA ILE A 127 10.84 -2.26 5.40
C ILE A 127 11.78 -3.41 5.03
N GLY A 128 13.08 -3.31 5.38
CA GLY A 128 14.02 -4.42 5.16
C GLY A 128 15.15 -4.11 4.16
N GLU A 129 15.83 -5.18 3.74
CA GLU A 129 17.08 -5.08 2.95
C GLU A 129 16.83 -4.90 1.45
N ASP A 130 15.69 -5.33 0.92
CA ASP A 130 15.37 -5.33 -0.51
C ASP A 130 14.77 -4.01 -1.02
N ARG A 131 15.00 -2.92 -0.31
CA ARG A 131 14.48 -1.58 -0.63
C ARG A 131 14.89 -1.05 -2.01
N GLU A 132 16.05 -1.50 -2.53
CA GLU A 132 16.56 -1.01 -3.81
C GLU A 132 15.59 -1.26 -4.98
N LEU A 133 14.90 -2.42 -4.98
CA LEU A 133 13.90 -2.71 -6.00
C LEU A 133 12.73 -1.72 -5.92
N ILE A 134 12.23 -1.47 -4.73
CA ILE A 134 11.13 -0.55 -4.47
C ILE A 134 11.55 0.88 -4.83
N GLU A 135 12.75 1.31 -4.42
CA GLU A 135 13.29 2.63 -4.75
C GLU A 135 13.41 2.83 -6.27
N ASN A 136 13.91 1.82 -7.00
CA ASN A 136 14.01 1.87 -8.46
C ASN A 136 12.66 1.95 -9.17
N ILE A 137 11.62 1.31 -8.64
CA ILE A 137 10.26 1.35 -9.21
C ILE A 137 9.57 2.68 -8.88
N TYR A 138 9.63 3.10 -7.62
CA TYR A 138 8.84 4.22 -7.13
C TYR A 138 9.57 5.57 -7.16
N GLN A 139 10.91 5.56 -7.26
CA GLN A 139 11.74 6.77 -7.42
C GLN A 139 11.36 7.88 -6.42
N ASN A 140 10.84 9.01 -6.90
CA ASN A 140 10.40 10.13 -6.07
C ASN A 140 9.23 9.78 -5.12
N GLY A 141 8.51 8.69 -5.39
CA GLY A 141 7.48 8.14 -4.52
C GLY A 141 8.00 7.15 -3.47
N PHE A 142 9.32 6.95 -3.38
CA PHE A 142 9.90 6.08 -2.37
C PHE A 142 9.99 6.77 -1.01
N LEU A 143 9.42 6.13 0.01
CA LEU A 143 9.48 6.57 1.40
C LEU A 143 10.39 5.63 2.20
N ASN A 144 11.55 6.11 2.59
CA ASN A 144 12.40 5.37 3.51
C ASN A 144 11.83 5.48 4.93
N ILE A 145 11.21 4.38 5.41
CA ILE A 145 10.60 4.27 6.74
C ILE A 145 11.43 3.40 7.71
N SER A 146 12.69 3.16 7.41
CA SER A 146 13.59 2.40 8.30
C SER A 146 13.71 3.04 9.69
N ASP A 147 13.38 4.32 9.79
CA ASP A 147 13.32 5.07 11.04
C ASP A 147 11.89 5.56 11.28
N LEU A 148 11.18 4.85 12.15
CA LEU A 148 9.78 5.15 12.51
C LEU A 148 9.63 6.48 13.24
N GLU A 149 10.67 6.97 13.91
CA GLU A 149 10.62 8.25 14.65
C GLU A 149 10.56 9.44 13.68
N THR A 150 11.22 9.33 12.52
CA THR A 150 11.21 10.38 11.50
C THR A 150 10.04 10.28 10.52
N MET A 151 9.29 9.18 10.54
CA MET A 151 8.19 8.94 9.62
C MET A 151 7.11 10.03 9.65
N PRO A 152 6.61 10.51 10.81
CA PRO A 152 5.59 11.56 10.84
C PRO A 152 6.07 12.84 10.15
N VAL A 153 7.33 13.21 10.34
CA VAL A 153 7.93 14.40 9.72
C VAL A 153 8.03 14.24 8.20
N LYS A 154 8.44 13.07 7.72
CA LYS A 154 8.52 12.76 6.29
C LYS A 154 7.14 12.79 5.65
N LEU A 155 6.16 12.19 6.30
CA LEU A 155 4.78 12.16 5.83
C LEU A 155 4.16 13.56 5.79
N THR A 156 4.37 14.36 6.83
CA THR A 156 3.92 15.75 6.87
C THR A 156 4.52 16.56 5.72
N LYS A 157 5.81 16.44 5.46
CA LYS A 157 6.47 17.13 4.34
C LYS A 157 5.88 16.69 3.00
N LEU A 158 5.60 15.41 2.84
CA LEU A 158 4.99 14.86 1.65
C LEU A 158 3.57 15.43 1.46
N LEU A 159 2.71 15.37 2.47
CA LEU A 159 1.37 15.94 2.42
C LEU A 159 1.41 17.43 2.10
N MET A 160 2.27 18.20 2.76
CA MET A 160 2.43 19.65 2.52
C MET A 160 2.89 19.98 1.10
N ALA A 161 3.56 19.07 0.40
CA ALA A 161 3.94 19.27 -1.00
C ALA A 161 2.74 19.17 -1.96
N TYR A 162 1.69 18.46 -1.58
CA TYR A 162 0.47 18.25 -2.40
C TYR A 162 -0.72 19.13 -1.97
N LEU A 163 -0.67 19.73 -0.79
CA LEU A 163 -1.70 20.65 -0.28
C LEU A 163 -1.45 22.13 -0.67
N ARG A 164 -0.51 22.38 -1.58
CA ARG A 164 -0.23 23.69 -2.17
C ARG A 164 -0.89 23.77 -3.53
#